data_55038dbc744d9a27c3fbc3d57e0580ab
#
_entry.id   55038dbc744d9a27c3fbc3d57e0580ab
#
_cell.length_a   1.000
_cell.length_b   1.000
_cell.length_c   1.000
_cell.angle_alpha   90.00
_cell.angle_beta   90.00
_cell.angle_gamma   90.00
#
_symmetry.space_group_name_H-M   'P 1'
#
loop_
_entity.id
_entity.type
_entity.pdbx_description
1 polymer ?
#
loop_
_entity_poly.entity_id
_entity_poly.type
_entity_poly.pdbx_seq_one_letter_code
_entity_poly.pdbx_strand_id
1 'polypeptide(L)'
;MPLADTGVNIMTASLGRTPRRPNPVFSDEYEVVRAVLIGARRDAGLSQRALAARLGKTGSHVAMIERGQRRVDLLEFCRIADSLGVSADALVCRIAERLGALKRAA
;
A
#
# COMPACT_ATOMS: atom_id res chain seq x y z
N MET A 1 13.81 -18.95 1.55
CA MET A 1 14.51 -18.40 1.53
C MET A 1 14.79 -17.88 1.29
N PRO A 2 14.43 -17.73 1.77
CA PRO A 2 15.14 -17.13 1.90
C PRO A 2 15.07 -16.68 1.82
N LEU A 3 14.60 -16.87 2.14
CA LEU A 3 15.14 -16.24 2.35
C LEU A 3 15.49 -15.73 2.23
N ALA A 4 15.24 -15.92 2.49
CA ALA A 4 16.05 -15.25 2.64
C ALA A 4 16.42 -14.75 2.68
N ASP A 5 16.25 -14.90 2.91
CA ASP A 5 17.05 -14.22 3.15
C ASP A 5 17.09 -13.85 3.20
N THR A 6 16.69 -14.19 3.44
CA THR A 6 17.26 -13.67 3.82
C THR A 6 17.45 -13.23 4.19
N GLY A 7 17.22 -13.59 4.52
CA GLY A 7 17.93 -13.10 5.08
C GLY A 7 18.01 -12.77 5.57
N VAL A 8 18.07 -12.95 5.90
CA VAL A 8 18.70 -12.56 6.63
C VAL A 8 19.00 -12.27 7.08
N ASN A 9 18.92 -12.20 7.32
CA ASN A 9 19.61 -11.75 7.98
C ASN A 9 19.56 -11.51 8.58
N ILE A 10 19.39 -11.37 8.89
CA ILE A 10 19.74 -11.08 9.67
C ILE A 10 20.13 -10.90 10.22
N MET A 11 20.43 -10.77 10.58
CA MET A 11 21.01 -10.39 11.19
C MET A 11 21.65 -9.89 11.49
N THR A 12 21.75 -9.49 11.66
CA THR A 12 22.43 -8.86 12.01
C THR A 12 22.80 -8.33 12.63
N ALA A 13 23.08 -8.14 12.95
CA ALA A 13 23.32 -7.46 13.48
C ALA A 13 23.36 -6.97 14.10
N SER A 14 23.30 -6.65 14.40
CA SER A 14 23.26 -5.86 14.86
C SER A 14 23.29 -5.48 15.48
N LEU A 15 23.59 -5.52 15.68
CA LEU A 15 23.46 -4.80 16.00
C LEU A 15 23.58 -3.87 16.27
N GLY A 16 24.83 -3.75 16.34
CA GLY A 16 24.70 -2.34 16.38
C GLY A 16 23.29 -2.03 16.09
N ARG A 17 22.96 -1.00 16.50
CA ARG A 17 21.67 -0.68 16.23
C ARG A 17 21.66 0.06 15.00
N THR A 18 21.19 -0.56 13.99
CA THR A 18 20.88 0.18 12.82
C THR A 18 19.77 1.12 13.15
N PRO A 19 19.69 2.24 12.47
CA PRO A 19 18.53 3.11 12.61
C PRO A 19 17.29 2.28 12.39
N ARG A 20 16.29 2.53 13.18
CA ARG A 20 15.06 1.84 13.04
C ARG A 20 14.52 2.04 11.68
N ARG A 21 14.24 0.98 11.03
CA ARG A 21 13.61 1.05 9.74
C ARG A 21 12.16 1.47 9.89
N PRO A 22 11.62 2.20 8.93
CA PRO A 22 10.20 2.47 8.95
C PRO A 22 9.42 1.17 8.93
N ASN A 23 8.21 1.23 9.40
CA ASN A 23 7.27 0.14 9.26
C ASN A 23 7.26 -0.30 7.80
N PRO A 24 7.17 -1.62 7.51
CA PRO A 24 7.16 -2.09 6.12
C PRO A 24 6.13 -1.43 5.22
N VAL A 25 5.04 -0.89 5.78
CA VAL A 25 4.06 -0.17 4.97
C VAL A 25 4.61 1.12 4.40
N PHE A 26 5.80 1.56 4.84
CA PHE A 26 6.43 2.76 4.31
C PHE A 26 7.54 2.47 3.30
N SER A 27 7.67 1.22 2.85
CA SER A 27 8.68 0.91 1.82
C SER A 27 8.34 1.64 0.53
N ASP A 28 9.35 1.84 -0.31
CA ASP A 28 9.14 2.48 -1.62
C ASP A 28 8.11 1.72 -2.45
N GLU A 29 8.15 0.41 -2.37
CA GLU A 29 7.19 -0.41 -3.10
C GLU A 29 5.78 -0.19 -2.60
N TYR A 30 5.60 -0.13 -1.29
CA TYR A 30 4.26 0.06 -0.75
C TYR A 30 3.75 1.48 -1.01
N GLU A 31 4.65 2.46 -1.16
CA GLU A 31 4.27 3.80 -1.56
C GLU A 31 3.54 3.80 -2.90
N VAL A 32 3.95 2.91 -3.80
CA VAL A 32 3.28 2.77 -5.10
C VAL A 32 1.82 2.34 -4.89
N VAL A 33 1.60 1.37 -4.00
CA VAL A 33 0.25 0.89 -3.70
C VAL A 33 -0.60 2.04 -3.16
N ARG A 34 -0.06 2.80 -2.20
CA ARG A 34 -0.76 3.93 -1.62
C ARG A 34 -1.12 4.98 -2.67
N ALA A 35 -0.15 5.32 -3.51
CA ALA A 35 -0.35 6.35 -4.54
C ALA A 35 -1.45 5.95 -5.51
N VAL A 36 -1.48 4.69 -5.91
CA VAL A 36 -2.53 4.20 -6.82
C VAL A 36 -3.90 4.28 -6.15
N LEU A 37 -4.00 3.87 -4.90
CA LEU A 37 -5.28 3.91 -4.20
C LEU A 37 -5.76 5.34 -3.99
N ILE A 38 -4.87 6.24 -3.60
CA ILE A 38 -5.22 7.65 -3.41
C ILE A 38 -5.68 8.25 -4.73
N GLY A 39 -4.95 7.99 -5.81
CA GLY A 39 -5.31 8.49 -7.13
C GLY A 39 -6.67 7.99 -7.58
N ALA A 40 -6.93 6.71 -7.39
CA ALA A 40 -8.21 6.12 -7.78
C ALA A 40 -9.37 6.75 -6.98
N ARG A 41 -9.16 7.00 -5.68
CA ARG A 41 -10.18 7.66 -4.88
C ARG A 41 -10.47 9.06 -5.39
N ARG A 42 -9.42 9.82 -5.66
CA ARG A 42 -9.56 11.19 -6.15
C ARG A 42 -10.21 11.24 -7.52
N ASP A 43 -9.82 10.31 -8.40
CA ASP A 43 -10.42 10.22 -9.72
C ASP A 43 -11.91 9.91 -9.65
N ALA A 44 -12.32 9.16 -8.62
CA ALA A 44 -13.73 8.87 -8.40
C ALA A 44 -14.49 10.03 -7.76
N GLY A 45 -13.77 11.11 -7.43
CA GLY A 45 -14.39 12.29 -6.82
C GLY A 45 -14.79 12.10 -5.39
N LEU A 46 -14.18 11.14 -4.68
CA LEU A 46 -14.56 10.84 -3.31
C LEU A 46 -13.55 11.39 -2.31
N SER A 47 -14.08 11.93 -1.20
CA SER A 47 -13.24 12.26 -0.06
C SER A 47 -12.89 10.97 0.69
N GLN A 48 -11.94 11.05 1.60
CA GLN A 48 -11.62 9.92 2.47
C GLN A 48 -12.85 9.47 3.27
N ARG A 49 -13.60 10.43 3.76
CA ARG A 49 -14.81 10.15 4.53
C ARG A 49 -15.87 9.45 3.67
N ALA A 50 -16.04 9.92 2.44
CA ALA A 50 -17.03 9.33 1.55
C ALA A 50 -16.67 7.88 1.19
N LEU A 51 -15.39 7.62 0.94
CA LEU A 51 -14.96 6.25 0.69
C LEU A 51 -15.16 5.38 1.93
N ALA A 52 -14.79 5.90 3.11
CA ALA A 52 -14.97 5.16 4.35
C ALA A 52 -16.44 4.78 4.56
N ALA A 53 -17.35 5.70 4.27
CA ALA A 53 -18.77 5.42 4.39
C ALA A 53 -19.21 4.26 3.51
N ARG A 54 -18.68 4.22 2.28
CA ARG A 54 -19.00 3.11 1.36
C ARG A 54 -18.44 1.78 1.84
N LEU A 55 -17.32 1.83 2.56
CA LEU A 55 -16.69 0.63 3.10
C LEU A 55 -17.28 0.20 4.44
N GLY A 56 -18.16 1.00 5.01
CA GLY A 56 -18.68 0.75 6.36
C GLY A 56 -17.62 0.97 7.43
N LYS A 57 -16.68 1.88 7.17
CA LYS A 57 -15.57 2.19 8.08
C LYS A 57 -15.60 3.66 8.46
N THR A 58 -14.71 4.05 9.37
CA THR A 58 -14.58 5.46 9.75
C THR A 58 -13.64 6.18 8.80
N GLY A 59 -13.73 7.51 8.79
CA GLY A 59 -12.79 8.31 8.01
C GLY A 59 -11.36 8.07 8.42
N SER A 60 -11.12 7.82 9.72
CA SER A 60 -9.78 7.51 10.23
C SER A 60 -9.20 6.25 9.58
N HIS A 61 -10.04 5.26 9.32
CA HIS A 61 -9.60 4.03 8.70
C HIS A 61 -8.96 4.29 7.34
N VAL A 62 -9.64 5.05 6.50
CA VAL A 62 -9.12 5.39 5.17
C VAL A 62 -7.89 6.29 5.29
N ALA A 63 -7.93 7.26 6.20
CA ALA A 63 -6.79 8.15 6.41
C ALA A 63 -5.54 7.37 6.82
N MET A 64 -5.69 6.37 7.68
CA MET A 64 -4.55 5.55 8.11
C MET A 64 -3.98 4.74 6.95
N ILE A 65 -4.85 4.21 6.09
CA ILE A 65 -4.41 3.50 4.89
C ILE A 65 -3.58 4.47 4.02
N GLU A 66 -4.10 5.66 3.79
CA GLU A 66 -3.46 6.60 2.88
C GLU A 66 -2.18 7.19 3.43
N ARG A 67 -2.05 7.25 4.76
CA ARG A 67 -0.80 7.69 5.37
C ARG A 67 0.23 6.57 5.51
N GLY A 68 -0.13 5.37 5.14
CA GLY A 68 0.78 4.24 5.24
C GLY A 68 0.89 3.65 6.63
N GLN A 69 -0.06 3.96 7.50
CA GLN A 69 -0.07 3.46 8.87
C GLN A 69 -0.81 2.13 9.00
N ARG A 70 -1.49 1.74 7.94
CA ARG A 70 -2.27 0.51 7.93
C ARG A 70 -2.18 -0.11 6.55
N ARG A 71 -1.83 -1.37 6.50
CA ARG A 71 -1.81 -2.11 5.24
C ARG A 71 -3.21 -2.52 4.83
N VAL A 72 -3.37 -2.68 3.53
CA VAL A 72 -4.61 -3.15 2.93
C VAL A 72 -4.41 -4.61 2.57
N ASP A 73 -5.28 -5.49 3.06
CA ASP A 73 -5.23 -6.87 2.63
C ASP A 73 -5.98 -7.01 1.30
N LEU A 74 -5.87 -8.18 0.69
CA LEU A 74 -6.43 -8.40 -0.64
C LEU A 74 -7.93 -8.20 -0.67
N LEU A 75 -8.65 -8.70 0.33
CA LEU A 75 -10.10 -8.55 0.36
C LEU A 75 -10.49 -7.08 0.49
N GLU A 76 -9.83 -6.36 1.38
CA GLU A 76 -10.09 -4.93 1.55
C GLU A 76 -9.78 -4.17 0.26
N PHE A 77 -8.70 -4.55 -0.44
CA PHE A 77 -8.34 -3.95 -1.71
C PHE A 77 -9.47 -4.11 -2.74
N CYS A 78 -10.02 -5.31 -2.83
CA CYS A 78 -11.14 -5.55 -3.75
C CYS A 78 -12.37 -4.75 -3.36
N ARG A 79 -12.63 -4.61 -2.07
CA ARG A 79 -13.75 -3.81 -1.59
C ARG A 79 -13.56 -2.32 -1.89
N ILE A 80 -12.35 -1.83 -1.77
CA ILE A 80 -12.04 -0.44 -2.13
C ILE A 80 -12.30 -0.23 -3.61
N ALA A 81 -11.78 -1.10 -4.46
CA ALA A 81 -11.98 -1.00 -5.90
C ALA A 81 -13.47 -0.98 -6.24
N ASP A 82 -14.22 -1.88 -5.64
CA ASP A 82 -15.66 -1.96 -5.87
C ASP A 82 -16.35 -0.66 -5.44
N SER A 83 -15.97 -0.13 -4.28
CA SER A 83 -16.53 1.13 -3.78
C SER A 83 -16.21 2.31 -4.68
N LEU A 84 -15.11 2.25 -5.40
CA LEU A 84 -14.69 3.31 -6.32
C LEU A 84 -15.27 3.12 -7.72
N GLY A 85 -15.93 2.00 -7.96
CA GLY A 85 -16.49 1.71 -9.28
C GLY A 85 -15.44 1.34 -10.31
N VAL A 86 -14.30 0.82 -9.88
CA VAL A 86 -13.23 0.39 -10.78
C VAL A 86 -12.95 -1.09 -10.54
N SER A 87 -12.41 -1.76 -11.54
CA SER A 87 -12.09 -3.16 -11.36
C SER A 87 -10.79 -3.31 -10.56
N ALA A 88 -10.75 -4.30 -9.68
CA ALA A 88 -9.58 -4.54 -8.86
C ALA A 88 -8.37 -4.90 -9.74
N ASP A 89 -8.59 -5.65 -10.81
CA ASP A 89 -7.51 -6.04 -11.71
C ASP A 89 -6.93 -4.82 -12.44
N ALA A 90 -7.73 -3.81 -12.77
CA ALA A 90 -7.22 -2.60 -13.37
C ALA A 90 -6.30 -1.85 -12.40
N LEU A 91 -6.67 -1.80 -11.12
CA LEU A 91 -5.81 -1.17 -10.11
C LEU A 91 -4.52 -1.97 -9.90
N VAL A 92 -4.62 -3.29 -9.87
CA VAL A 92 -3.44 -4.13 -9.74
C VAL A 92 -2.50 -3.94 -10.92
N CYS A 93 -3.06 -3.81 -12.12
CA CYS A 93 -2.27 -3.55 -13.31
C CYS A 93 -1.46 -2.26 -13.17
N ARG A 94 -2.09 -1.20 -12.71
CA ARG A 94 -1.39 0.07 -12.48
C ARG A 94 -0.29 -0.08 -11.45
N ILE A 95 -0.56 -0.79 -10.37
CA ILE A 95 0.43 -1.03 -9.34
C ILE A 95 1.59 -1.82 -9.93
N ALA A 96 1.30 -2.88 -10.65
CA ALA A 96 2.33 -3.73 -11.23
C ALA A 96 3.22 -2.96 -12.21
N GLU A 97 2.62 -2.09 -13.01
CA GLU A 97 3.36 -1.26 -13.96
C GLU A 97 4.30 -0.31 -13.24
N ARG A 98 3.83 0.34 -12.19
CA ARG A 98 4.65 1.27 -11.43
C ARG A 98 5.74 0.57 -10.65
N LEU A 99 5.45 -0.61 -10.11
CA LEU A 99 6.46 -1.41 -9.45
C LEU A 99 7.56 -1.82 -10.43
N GLY A 100 7.16 -2.15 -11.66
CA GLY A 100 8.13 -2.46 -12.71
C GLY A 100 9.00 -1.27 -13.04
N ALA A 101 8.43 -0.07 -13.11
CA ALA A 101 9.17 1.14 -13.38
C ALA A 101 10.13 1.47 -12.24
N LEU A 102 9.69 1.29 -11.01
CA LEU A 102 10.51 1.53 -9.84
C LEU A 102 11.73 0.60 -9.83
N LYS A 103 11.50 -0.66 -10.15
CA LYS A 103 12.55 -1.66 -10.22
C LYS A 103 13.57 -1.32 -11.31
N ARG A 104 13.10 -0.85 -12.46
CA ARG A 104 13.99 -0.49 -13.56
C ARG A 104 14.81 0.75 -13.24
N ALA A 105 14.28 1.65 -12.43
CA ALA A 105 14.97 2.86 -12.06
C ALA A 105 16.06 2.64 -11.01
N ALA A 106 15.99 1.52 -10.30
CA ALA A 106 16.92 1.21 -9.21
C ALA A 106 18.29 0.75 -9.70
#